data_cab5d8716d09686b8a78f6b99ee506a5
#
_entry.id   cab5d8716d09686b8a78f6b99ee506a5
#
_cell.length_a   1.000
_cell.length_b   1.000
_cell.length_c   1.000
_cell.angle_alpha   90.00
_cell.angle_beta   90.00
_cell.angle_gamma   90.00
#
_symmetry.space_group_name_H-M   'P 1'
#
loop_
_entity.id
_entity.type
_entity.pdbx_description
1 polymer ?
#
loop_
_entity_poly.entity_id
_entity_poly.type
_entity_poly.pdbx_seq_one_letter_code
_entity_poly.pdbx_strand_id
1 'polypeptide(L)'
;TGLCYLDADLHYQDNGLARVLAFDQLASPEESSFFNWSKPFVQLETTRGCFNTCAFCVSGGEKPVRTLSIDAIRQRLDIIHRHGIRNVRVLDRTFNYNNRRAQEMLELFREYHPHIRFHLEIHPALLTEELRKELACLPQGLLHLEAGIQSLHEEVLETSMRKGKLADALDGLKYLCSLPNMETHADLIAGLPLYRLEEIFEDIHT
;
A
#
# COMPACT_ATOMS: atom_id res chain seq x y z
N THR A 1 -11.96 -5.04 -25.48
CA THR A 1 -12.11 -3.93 -24.55
C THR A 1 -10.81 -3.78 -23.77
N GLY A 2 -10.36 -2.54 -23.55
CA GLY A 2 -9.12 -2.23 -22.81
C GLY A 2 -7.82 -2.35 -23.60
N LEU A 3 -7.83 -2.79 -24.83
CA LEU A 3 -6.67 -2.84 -25.70
C LEU A 3 -6.64 -1.59 -26.57
N CYS A 4 -5.55 -0.84 -26.52
CA CYS A 4 -5.28 0.23 -27.46
C CYS A 4 -4.17 -0.21 -28.41
N TYR A 5 -4.32 0.02 -29.71
CA TYR A 5 -3.38 -0.43 -30.72
C TYR A 5 -3.42 0.46 -31.96
N LEU A 6 -2.41 0.35 -32.81
CA LEU A 6 -2.42 0.89 -34.16
C LEU A 6 -2.95 -0.18 -35.13
N ASP A 7 -3.94 0.17 -35.93
CA ASP A 7 -4.41 -0.73 -36.99
C ASP A 7 -3.42 -0.80 -38.18
N ALA A 8 -3.77 -1.54 -39.22
CA ALA A 8 -2.90 -1.75 -40.39
C ALA A 8 -2.57 -0.43 -41.13
N ASP A 9 -3.42 0.58 -40.99
CA ASP A 9 -3.27 1.91 -41.61
C ASP A 9 -2.62 2.92 -40.64
N LEU A 10 -2.09 2.45 -39.49
CA LEU A 10 -1.45 3.23 -38.43
C LEU A 10 -2.41 4.20 -37.71
N HIS A 11 -3.71 4.00 -37.79
CA HIS A 11 -4.67 4.77 -36.99
C HIS A 11 -4.77 4.20 -35.57
N TYR A 12 -4.76 5.11 -34.58
CA TYR A 12 -4.91 4.74 -33.19
C TYR A 12 -6.34 4.29 -32.89
N GLN A 13 -6.47 3.09 -32.37
CA GLN A 13 -7.73 2.48 -31.94
C GLN A 13 -7.77 2.40 -30.41
N ASP A 14 -8.72 3.07 -29.79
CA ASP A 14 -9.00 3.01 -28.36
C ASP A 14 -10.28 2.22 -28.11
N ASN A 15 -10.15 1.05 -27.50
CA ASN A 15 -11.29 0.18 -27.16
C ASN A 15 -11.85 0.46 -25.75
N GLY A 16 -11.49 1.58 -25.17
CA GLY A 16 -11.93 2.02 -23.85
C GLY A 16 -11.34 1.25 -22.68
N LEU A 17 -11.73 1.61 -21.47
CA LEU A 17 -11.24 0.97 -20.25
C LEU A 17 -11.88 -0.41 -20.04
N ALA A 18 -11.04 -1.43 -19.84
CA ALA A 18 -11.49 -2.70 -19.30
C ALA A 18 -11.23 -2.75 -17.79
N ARG A 19 -12.28 -2.99 -17.01
CA ARG A 19 -12.15 -3.21 -15.57
C ARG A 19 -12.44 -4.68 -15.26
N VAL A 20 -11.45 -5.38 -14.73
CA VAL A 20 -11.65 -6.72 -14.18
C VAL A 20 -12.28 -6.57 -12.80
N LEU A 21 -13.49 -7.06 -12.62
CA LEU A 21 -14.22 -7.01 -11.34
C LEU A 21 -13.81 -8.15 -10.41
N ALA A 22 -13.67 -9.36 -10.96
CA ALA A 22 -13.19 -10.53 -10.22
C ALA A 22 -11.66 -10.56 -10.25
N PHE A 23 -11.03 -9.99 -9.22
CA PHE A 23 -9.59 -9.79 -9.17
C PHE A 23 -8.83 -11.11 -9.12
N ASP A 24 -9.39 -12.14 -8.51
CA ASP A 24 -8.84 -13.51 -8.47
C ASP A 24 -8.77 -14.21 -9.85
N GLN A 25 -9.43 -13.65 -10.87
CA GLN A 25 -9.35 -14.19 -12.23
C GLN A 25 -8.10 -13.71 -13.00
N LEU A 26 -7.35 -12.78 -12.44
CA LEU A 26 -6.10 -12.34 -13.04
C LEU A 26 -5.03 -13.43 -12.86
N ALA A 27 -4.31 -13.74 -13.95
CA ALA A 27 -3.16 -14.63 -13.86
C ALA A 27 -2.11 -14.07 -12.92
N SER A 28 -1.52 -14.94 -12.10
CA SER A 28 -0.43 -14.56 -11.20
C SER A 28 0.83 -14.22 -12.00
N PRO A 29 1.38 -13.00 -11.86
CA PRO A 29 2.61 -12.64 -12.56
C PRO A 29 3.77 -13.59 -12.26
N GLU A 30 3.82 -14.15 -11.05
CA GLU A 30 4.84 -15.08 -10.56
C GLU A 30 4.86 -16.41 -11.31
N GLU A 31 3.79 -16.78 -12.00
CA GLU A 31 3.69 -17.98 -12.84
C GLU A 31 4.25 -17.75 -14.25
N SER A 32 4.53 -16.50 -14.61
CA SER A 32 5.05 -16.15 -15.93
C SER A 32 6.52 -16.53 -16.07
N SER A 33 6.88 -17.15 -17.19
CA SER A 33 8.30 -17.39 -17.56
C SER A 33 9.12 -16.09 -17.73
N PHE A 34 8.46 -14.94 -17.86
CA PHE A 34 9.09 -13.63 -17.94
C PHE A 34 9.27 -12.96 -16.57
N PHE A 35 8.82 -13.59 -15.50
CA PHE A 35 8.96 -13.01 -14.16
C PHE A 35 10.43 -12.98 -13.74
N ASN A 36 10.91 -11.80 -13.32
CA ASN A 36 12.31 -11.61 -12.99
C ASN A 36 12.57 -11.91 -11.50
N TRP A 37 13.04 -13.11 -11.21
CA TRP A 37 13.39 -13.59 -9.87
C TRP A 37 14.75 -13.10 -9.35
N SER A 38 15.57 -12.42 -10.17
CA SER A 38 16.88 -11.92 -9.75
C SER A 38 16.82 -10.61 -8.97
N LYS A 39 15.66 -10.00 -8.85
CA LYS A 39 15.47 -8.75 -8.09
C LYS A 39 15.56 -9.01 -6.58
N PRO A 40 16.07 -8.04 -5.79
CA PRO A 40 16.20 -8.16 -4.34
C PRO A 40 14.85 -8.17 -3.60
N PHE A 41 13.77 -7.82 -4.29
CA PHE A 41 12.40 -7.84 -3.76
C PHE A 41 11.40 -8.13 -4.87
N VAL A 42 10.23 -8.60 -4.48
CA VAL A 42 9.05 -8.80 -5.34
C VAL A 42 7.96 -7.83 -4.93
N GLN A 43 7.20 -7.37 -5.90
CA GLN A 43 6.01 -6.56 -5.69
C GLN A 43 4.77 -7.45 -5.71
N LEU A 44 3.94 -7.34 -4.68
CA LEU A 44 2.71 -8.11 -4.52
C LEU A 44 1.53 -7.15 -4.40
N GLU A 45 0.65 -7.15 -5.40
CA GLU A 45 -0.62 -6.44 -5.33
C GLU A 45 -1.67 -7.35 -4.70
N THR A 46 -2.25 -6.93 -3.55
CA THR A 46 -3.33 -7.66 -2.89
C THR A 46 -4.66 -6.93 -3.00
N THR A 47 -4.60 -5.61 -3.23
CA THR A 47 -5.76 -4.76 -3.51
C THR A 47 -5.48 -3.80 -4.65
N ARG A 48 -6.52 -3.43 -5.38
CA ARG A 48 -6.45 -2.39 -6.42
C ARG A 48 -7.54 -1.35 -6.20
N GLY A 49 -7.16 -0.08 -6.28
CA GLY A 49 -7.98 1.07 -5.97
C GLY A 49 -7.68 1.64 -4.59
N CYS A 50 -8.27 2.80 -4.28
CA CYS A 50 -8.11 3.47 -3.01
C CYS A 50 -9.44 4.08 -2.57
N PHE A 51 -9.73 4.01 -1.26
CA PHE A 51 -10.90 4.66 -0.67
C PHE A 51 -10.77 6.19 -0.61
N ASN A 52 -9.52 6.67 -0.63
CA ASN A 52 -9.18 8.08 -0.57
C ASN A 52 -9.28 8.74 -1.96
N THR A 53 -9.32 10.07 -1.99
CA THR A 53 -9.47 10.88 -3.23
C THR A 53 -8.40 11.96 -3.31
N CYS A 54 -7.22 11.71 -2.74
CA CYS A 54 -6.14 12.69 -2.70
C CYS A 54 -5.82 13.24 -4.10
N ALA A 55 -5.82 14.59 -4.23
CA ALA A 55 -5.66 15.26 -5.50
C ALA A 55 -4.28 15.05 -6.16
N PHE A 56 -3.26 14.74 -5.36
CA PHE A 56 -1.89 14.47 -5.83
C PHE A 56 -1.66 13.02 -6.26
N CYS A 57 -2.61 12.11 -5.97
CA CYS A 57 -2.40 10.67 -6.15
C CYS A 57 -3.03 10.15 -7.44
N VAL A 58 -2.25 9.46 -8.27
CA VAL A 58 -2.74 8.83 -9.51
C VAL A 58 -3.80 7.75 -9.27
N SER A 59 -3.84 7.18 -8.06
CA SER A 59 -4.84 6.18 -7.65
C SER A 59 -6.03 6.81 -6.92
N GLY A 60 -6.06 8.13 -6.78
CA GLY A 60 -7.14 8.86 -6.12
C GLY A 60 -8.48 8.62 -6.82
N GLY A 61 -9.46 8.15 -6.05
CA GLY A 61 -10.81 7.91 -6.57
C GLY A 61 -11.02 6.64 -7.40
N GLU A 62 -10.03 5.76 -7.54
CA GLU A 62 -10.24 4.46 -8.18
C GLU A 62 -11.06 3.54 -7.26
N LYS A 63 -12.37 3.50 -7.51
CA LYS A 63 -13.37 2.76 -6.72
C LYS A 63 -14.16 1.80 -7.59
N PRO A 64 -14.71 0.72 -6.98
CA PRO A 64 -14.45 0.24 -5.62
C PRO A 64 -13.04 -0.33 -5.45
N VAL A 65 -12.56 -0.42 -4.21
CA VAL A 65 -11.34 -1.19 -3.90
C VAL A 65 -11.64 -2.66 -4.16
N ARG A 66 -10.85 -3.30 -5.01
CA ARG A 66 -10.96 -4.72 -5.36
C ARG A 66 -9.85 -5.48 -4.66
N THR A 67 -10.15 -6.69 -4.21
CA THR A 67 -9.22 -7.47 -3.39
C THR A 67 -9.00 -8.85 -3.99
N LEU A 68 -7.79 -9.39 -3.89
CA LEU A 68 -7.54 -10.81 -4.02
C LEU A 68 -8.08 -11.55 -2.79
N SER A 69 -8.49 -12.78 -2.95
CA SER A 69 -8.77 -13.67 -1.81
C SER A 69 -7.48 -13.99 -1.04
N ILE A 70 -7.63 -14.32 0.24
CA ILE A 70 -6.49 -14.75 1.08
C ILE A 70 -5.82 -15.98 0.47
N ASP A 71 -6.60 -16.91 -0.10
CA ASP A 71 -6.08 -18.12 -0.74
C ASP A 71 -5.23 -17.81 -1.99
N ALA A 72 -5.69 -16.87 -2.83
CA ALA A 72 -4.90 -16.44 -3.98
C ALA A 72 -3.59 -15.77 -3.56
N ILE A 73 -3.62 -14.95 -2.49
CA ILE A 73 -2.41 -14.32 -1.95
C ILE A 73 -1.46 -15.38 -1.39
N ARG A 74 -1.96 -16.36 -0.64
CA ARG A 74 -1.19 -17.48 -0.12
C ARG A 74 -0.47 -18.25 -1.23
N GLN A 75 -1.18 -18.61 -2.29
CA GLN A 75 -0.59 -19.29 -3.45
C GLN A 75 0.58 -18.50 -4.06
N ARG A 76 0.42 -17.18 -4.20
CA ARG A 76 1.48 -16.30 -4.71
C ARG A 76 2.66 -16.22 -3.74
N LEU A 77 2.42 -16.10 -2.44
CA LEU A 77 3.47 -16.08 -1.42
C LEU A 77 4.23 -17.40 -1.36
N ASP A 78 3.56 -18.54 -1.56
CA ASP A 78 4.21 -19.85 -1.64
C ASP A 78 5.17 -19.96 -2.83
N ILE A 79 4.78 -19.38 -3.98
CA ILE A 79 5.67 -19.30 -5.15
C ILE A 79 6.88 -18.41 -4.83
N ILE A 80 6.64 -17.21 -4.29
CA ILE A 80 7.68 -16.25 -3.91
C ILE A 80 8.66 -16.86 -2.90
N HIS A 81 8.14 -17.54 -1.88
CA HIS A 81 8.94 -18.21 -0.85
C HIS A 81 9.81 -19.34 -1.44
N ARG A 82 9.26 -20.18 -2.33
CA ARG A 82 10.01 -21.26 -3.01
C ARG A 82 11.17 -20.71 -3.87
N HIS A 83 11.04 -19.49 -4.39
CA HIS A 83 12.13 -18.82 -5.11
C HIS A 83 13.16 -18.12 -4.20
N GLY A 84 13.03 -18.25 -2.88
CA GLY A 84 13.98 -17.72 -1.91
C GLY A 84 13.96 -16.19 -1.76
N ILE A 85 12.92 -15.54 -2.21
CA ILE A 85 12.73 -14.08 -2.07
C ILE A 85 12.46 -13.76 -0.59
N ARG A 86 13.23 -12.80 -0.06
CA ARG A 86 13.14 -12.40 1.35
C ARG A 86 12.39 -11.08 1.60
N ASN A 87 12.17 -10.29 0.57
CA ASN A 87 11.51 -9.00 0.69
C ASN A 87 10.33 -8.92 -0.27
N VAL A 88 9.15 -8.63 0.26
CA VAL A 88 7.93 -8.42 -0.51
C VAL A 88 7.41 -7.02 -0.24
N ARG A 89 7.25 -6.23 -1.30
CA ARG A 89 6.59 -4.92 -1.24
C ARG A 89 5.13 -5.09 -1.64
N VAL A 90 4.24 -4.90 -0.69
CA VAL A 90 2.79 -4.92 -0.96
C VAL A 90 2.41 -3.58 -1.59
N LEU A 91 1.78 -3.62 -2.76
CA LEU A 91 1.45 -2.42 -3.56
C LEU A 91 0.10 -1.81 -3.20
N ASP A 92 -0.52 -2.27 -2.14
CA ASP A 92 -1.81 -1.77 -1.68
C ASP A 92 -1.68 -0.31 -1.24
N ARG A 93 -2.48 0.58 -1.83
CA ARG A 93 -2.39 2.04 -1.58
C ARG A 93 -2.73 2.46 -0.16
N THR A 94 -3.37 1.58 0.59
CA THR A 94 -3.62 1.73 2.02
C THR A 94 -3.92 0.34 2.57
N PHE A 95 -2.95 -0.29 3.17
CA PHE A 95 -3.07 -1.63 3.70
C PHE A 95 -4.23 -1.77 4.70
N ASN A 96 -4.37 -0.80 5.59
CA ASN A 96 -5.37 -0.81 6.66
C ASN A 96 -6.68 -0.07 6.32
N TYR A 97 -7.05 0.03 5.03
CA TYR A 97 -8.34 0.62 4.66
C TYR A 97 -9.54 -0.19 5.19
N ASN A 98 -9.34 -1.47 5.46
CA ASN A 98 -10.28 -2.39 6.07
C ASN A 98 -9.55 -3.18 7.17
N ASN A 99 -9.86 -2.89 8.43
CA ASN A 99 -9.15 -3.46 9.57
C ASN A 99 -9.26 -4.98 9.67
N ARG A 100 -10.43 -5.57 9.39
CA ARG A 100 -10.61 -7.02 9.41
C ARG A 100 -9.68 -7.69 8.39
N ARG A 101 -9.67 -7.17 7.15
CA ARG A 101 -8.77 -7.69 6.12
C ARG A 101 -7.30 -7.51 6.51
N ALA A 102 -6.94 -6.36 7.08
CA ALA A 102 -5.58 -6.13 7.54
C ALA A 102 -5.14 -7.20 8.56
N GLN A 103 -6.00 -7.56 9.50
CA GLN A 103 -5.73 -8.64 10.47
C GLN A 103 -5.57 -10.00 9.78
N GLU A 104 -6.48 -10.39 8.89
CA GLU A 104 -6.38 -11.64 8.12
C GLU A 104 -5.06 -11.71 7.32
N MET A 105 -4.61 -10.59 6.77
CA MET A 105 -3.33 -10.49 6.04
C MET A 105 -2.13 -10.58 6.98
N LEU A 106 -2.17 -9.96 8.17
CA LEU A 106 -1.09 -10.04 9.15
C LEU A 106 -0.93 -11.47 9.69
N GLU A 107 -2.04 -12.19 9.91
CA GLU A 107 -2.02 -13.60 10.26
C GLU A 107 -1.33 -14.44 9.17
N LEU A 108 -1.70 -14.20 7.90
CA LEU A 108 -1.07 -14.86 6.76
C LEU A 108 0.44 -14.56 6.70
N PHE A 109 0.85 -13.30 6.88
CA PHE A 109 2.26 -12.91 6.80
C PHE A 109 3.12 -13.54 7.89
N ARG A 110 2.57 -13.78 9.09
CA ARG A 110 3.26 -14.48 10.18
C ARG A 110 3.72 -15.89 9.78
N GLU A 111 2.98 -16.58 8.92
CA GLU A 111 3.31 -17.93 8.47
C GLU A 111 4.63 -17.97 7.67
N TYR A 112 5.02 -16.84 7.07
CA TYR A 112 6.26 -16.72 6.29
C TYR A 112 7.45 -16.17 7.08
N HIS A 113 7.28 -15.85 8.38
CA HIS A 113 8.39 -15.44 9.24
C HIS A 113 9.26 -16.66 9.62
N PRO A 114 10.60 -16.54 9.68
CA PRO A 114 11.44 -15.35 9.43
C PRO A 114 11.93 -15.22 7.98
N HIS A 115 11.30 -15.90 7.03
CA HIS A 115 11.80 -16.04 5.66
C HIS A 115 11.48 -14.83 4.79
N ILE A 116 10.34 -14.18 5.01
CA ILE A 116 9.89 -13.02 4.24
C ILE A 116 9.63 -11.83 5.16
N ARG A 117 10.14 -10.67 4.77
CA ARG A 117 9.83 -9.37 5.33
C ARG A 117 8.88 -8.64 4.38
N PHE A 118 7.83 -8.02 4.91
CA PHE A 118 6.83 -7.29 4.14
C PHE A 118 6.96 -5.78 4.33
N HIS A 119 6.93 -5.05 3.23
CA HIS A 119 6.82 -3.60 3.21
C HIS A 119 5.37 -3.21 2.90
N LEU A 120 4.75 -2.39 3.74
CA LEU A 120 3.33 -2.01 3.66
C LEU A 120 3.18 -0.50 3.72
N GLU A 121 2.30 0.07 2.86
CA GLU A 121 1.83 1.44 2.98
C GLU A 121 0.62 1.47 3.93
N ILE A 122 0.71 2.23 5.02
CA ILE A 122 -0.33 2.31 6.06
C ILE A 122 -0.85 3.73 6.22
N HIS A 123 -2.15 3.87 6.49
CA HIS A 123 -2.73 5.16 6.84
C HIS A 123 -2.82 5.28 8.38
N PRO A 124 -1.96 6.10 9.02
CA PRO A 124 -1.84 6.09 10.47
C PRO A 124 -3.12 6.54 11.19
N ALA A 125 -3.94 7.42 10.60
CA ALA A 125 -5.23 7.82 11.17
C ALA A 125 -6.31 6.71 11.20
N LEU A 126 -6.06 5.56 10.57
CA LEU A 126 -7.01 4.43 10.52
C LEU A 126 -6.63 3.27 11.44
N LEU A 127 -5.71 3.49 12.37
CA LEU A 127 -5.29 2.47 13.33
C LEU A 127 -6.35 2.31 14.43
N THR A 128 -7.08 1.19 14.40
CA THR A 128 -7.95 0.81 15.52
C THR A 128 -7.15 0.19 16.65
N GLU A 129 -7.76 0.13 17.87
CA GLU A 129 -7.12 -0.51 19.02
C GLU A 129 -6.80 -1.98 18.81
N GLU A 130 -7.65 -2.69 18.05
CA GLU A 130 -7.42 -4.10 17.70
C GLU A 130 -6.20 -4.24 16.79
N LEU A 131 -6.10 -3.38 15.76
CA LEU A 131 -4.96 -3.41 14.83
C LEU A 131 -3.66 -2.99 15.53
N ARG A 132 -3.71 -2.02 16.45
CA ARG A 132 -2.56 -1.64 17.28
C ARG A 132 -2.04 -2.83 18.09
N LYS A 133 -2.92 -3.55 18.78
CA LYS A 133 -2.56 -4.75 19.54
C LYS A 133 -1.96 -5.83 18.66
N GLU A 134 -2.55 -6.04 17.48
CA GLU A 134 -2.05 -7.02 16.51
C GLU A 134 -0.62 -6.68 16.06
N LEU A 135 -0.37 -5.42 15.66
CA LEU A 135 0.95 -4.95 15.25
C LEU A 135 2.00 -5.11 16.37
N ALA A 136 1.64 -4.81 17.62
CA ALA A 136 2.54 -4.97 18.77
C ALA A 136 2.93 -6.44 19.03
N CYS A 137 2.08 -7.39 18.66
CA CYS A 137 2.31 -8.82 18.85
C CYS A 137 3.02 -9.50 17.67
N LEU A 138 3.37 -8.78 16.61
CA LEU A 138 4.06 -9.36 15.46
C LEU A 138 5.53 -9.69 15.79
N PRO A 139 6.10 -10.72 15.16
CA PRO A 139 7.51 -11.04 15.34
C PRO A 139 8.40 -9.92 14.79
N GLN A 140 9.57 -9.74 15.44
CA GLN A 140 10.54 -8.73 15.05
C GLN A 140 11.01 -8.90 13.61
N GLY A 141 11.01 -7.79 12.85
CA GLY A 141 11.50 -7.75 11.48
C GLY A 141 10.53 -8.29 10.43
N LEU A 142 9.32 -8.69 10.82
CA LEU A 142 8.30 -9.12 9.85
C LEU A 142 7.86 -7.98 8.95
N LEU A 143 7.68 -6.78 9.52
CA LEU A 143 7.16 -5.62 8.80
C LEU A 143 8.16 -4.47 8.71
N HIS A 144 8.03 -3.75 7.61
CA HIS A 144 8.51 -2.40 7.40
C HIS A 144 7.32 -1.55 6.95
N LEU A 145 7.00 -0.50 7.69
CA LEU A 145 5.83 0.33 7.46
C LEU A 145 6.20 1.68 6.86
N GLU A 146 5.47 2.09 5.86
CA GLU A 146 5.49 3.41 5.26
C GLU A 146 4.20 4.13 5.64
N ALA A 147 4.32 5.17 6.48
CA ALA A 147 3.20 5.92 7.02
C ALA A 147 3.11 7.28 6.32
N GLY A 148 2.23 7.39 5.34
CA GLY A 148 2.00 8.65 4.64
C GLY A 148 1.32 9.68 5.55
N ILE A 149 2.02 10.71 5.98
CA ILE A 149 1.47 11.89 6.69
C ILE A 149 1.18 13.00 5.69
N GLN A 150 2.08 13.23 4.76
CA GLN A 150 2.05 14.18 3.65
C GLN A 150 2.32 15.63 4.08
N SER A 151 1.72 16.14 5.16
CA SER A 151 1.94 17.45 5.77
C SER A 151 1.43 17.44 7.21
N LEU A 152 1.97 18.32 8.06
CA LEU A 152 1.48 18.57 9.42
C LEU A 152 0.50 19.76 9.49
N HIS A 153 0.02 20.24 8.34
CA HIS A 153 -0.92 21.36 8.24
C HIS A 153 -2.30 20.89 7.73
N GLU A 154 -3.34 21.06 8.56
CA GLU A 154 -4.70 20.60 8.22
C GLU A 154 -5.22 21.22 6.92
N GLU A 155 -5.00 22.52 6.69
CA GLU A 155 -5.43 23.23 5.48
C GLU A 155 -4.81 22.64 4.21
N VAL A 156 -3.54 22.22 4.26
CA VAL A 156 -2.82 21.54 3.16
C VAL A 156 -3.45 20.18 2.87
N LEU A 157 -3.75 19.41 3.93
CA LEU A 157 -4.35 18.09 3.79
C LEU A 157 -5.80 18.16 3.26
N GLU A 158 -6.60 19.11 3.75
CA GLU A 158 -7.97 19.34 3.29
C GLU A 158 -8.00 19.78 1.82
N THR A 159 -7.16 20.76 1.44
CA THR A 159 -7.06 21.23 0.05
C THR A 159 -6.58 20.12 -0.88
N SER A 160 -5.73 19.23 -0.38
CA SER A 160 -5.29 18.04 -1.10
C SER A 160 -6.31 16.88 -1.07
N MET A 161 -7.50 17.10 -0.52
CA MET A 161 -8.59 16.11 -0.43
C MET A 161 -8.19 14.81 0.31
N ARG A 162 -7.21 14.88 1.20
CA ARG A 162 -6.77 13.73 2.00
C ARG A 162 -7.73 13.52 3.17
N LYS A 163 -8.25 12.32 3.32
CA LYS A 163 -9.16 11.96 4.41
C LYS A 163 -8.39 11.59 5.68
N GLY A 164 -9.04 11.80 6.81
CA GLY A 164 -8.49 11.54 8.15
C GLY A 164 -8.12 12.85 8.84
N LYS A 165 -8.21 12.86 10.17
CA LYS A 165 -7.79 14.00 10.99
C LYS A 165 -6.30 13.95 11.23
N LEU A 166 -5.64 15.10 11.17
CA LEU A 166 -4.20 15.19 11.45
C LEU A 166 -3.85 14.67 12.85
N ALA A 167 -4.65 15.01 13.86
CA ALA A 167 -4.42 14.54 15.24
C ALA A 167 -4.41 13.00 15.33
N ASP A 168 -5.36 12.32 14.66
CA ASP A 168 -5.42 10.86 14.63
C ASP A 168 -4.21 10.26 13.86
N ALA A 169 -3.78 10.93 12.79
CA ALA A 169 -2.62 10.50 12.02
C ALA A 169 -1.31 10.62 12.83
N LEU A 170 -1.14 11.71 13.57
CA LEU A 170 0.03 11.91 14.44
C LEU A 170 0.05 10.94 15.62
N ASP A 171 -1.11 10.69 16.24
CA ASP A 171 -1.23 9.69 17.30
C ASP A 171 -0.90 8.29 16.78
N GLY A 172 -1.43 7.93 15.60
CA GLY A 172 -1.09 6.68 14.94
C GLY A 172 0.39 6.56 14.58
N LEU A 173 1.00 7.61 14.03
CA LEU A 173 2.43 7.62 13.73
C LEU A 173 3.29 7.45 14.99
N LYS A 174 3.00 8.20 16.05
CA LYS A 174 3.70 8.07 17.35
C LYS A 174 3.61 6.63 17.87
N TYR A 175 2.43 6.03 17.77
CA TYR A 175 2.25 4.64 18.15
C TYR A 175 3.13 3.72 17.31
N LEU A 176 3.10 3.81 15.98
CA LEU A 176 3.92 2.97 15.09
C LEU A 176 5.41 3.11 15.37
N CYS A 177 5.91 4.34 15.55
CA CYS A 177 7.32 4.60 15.88
C CYS A 177 7.71 4.08 17.28
N SER A 178 6.76 3.87 18.19
CA SER A 178 7.03 3.30 19.51
C SER A 178 7.21 1.78 19.51
N LEU A 179 6.83 1.09 18.43
CA LEU A 179 6.92 -0.36 18.33
C LEU A 179 8.35 -0.81 18.05
N PRO A 180 8.98 -1.62 18.95
CA PRO A 180 10.36 -2.04 18.76
C PRO A 180 10.53 -3.18 17.75
N ASN A 181 9.45 -3.83 17.36
CA ASN A 181 9.44 -5.04 16.54
C ASN A 181 9.37 -4.77 15.03
N MET A 182 9.24 -3.52 14.62
CA MET A 182 9.17 -3.13 13.19
C MET A 182 9.88 -1.82 12.93
N GLU A 183 10.20 -1.57 11.66
CA GLU A 183 10.70 -0.27 11.19
C GLU A 183 9.53 0.52 10.62
N THR A 184 9.46 1.79 10.97
CA THR A 184 8.45 2.73 10.45
C THR A 184 9.14 3.98 9.94
N HIS A 185 8.77 4.45 8.76
CA HIS A 185 9.11 5.79 8.28
C HIS A 185 7.85 6.54 7.88
N ALA A 186 7.93 7.85 7.94
CA ALA A 186 6.85 8.74 7.55
C ALA A 186 7.22 9.52 6.30
N ASP A 187 6.24 9.75 5.43
CA ASP A 187 6.44 10.53 4.22
C ASP A 187 5.73 11.87 4.30
N LEU A 188 6.47 12.90 3.88
CA LEU A 188 5.97 14.24 3.60
C LEU A 188 6.04 14.49 2.09
N ILE A 189 5.11 15.29 1.55
CA ILE A 189 5.10 15.68 0.14
C ILE A 189 5.31 17.17 0.03
N ALA A 190 6.49 17.59 -0.42
CA ALA A 190 6.76 18.97 -0.74
C ALA A 190 5.98 19.42 -2.00
N GLY A 191 5.46 20.65 -1.98
CA GLY A 191 4.77 21.24 -3.13
C GLY A 191 3.27 20.90 -3.24
N LEU A 192 2.65 20.41 -2.17
CA LEU A 192 1.20 20.34 -2.10
C LEU A 192 0.58 21.75 -2.15
N PRO A 193 -0.67 21.90 -2.61
CA PRO A 193 -1.36 23.17 -2.60
C PRO A 193 -1.35 23.83 -1.21
N LEU A 194 -1.09 25.12 -1.14
CA LEU A 194 -0.98 25.94 0.08
C LEU A 194 0.22 25.59 1.00
N TYR A 195 1.02 24.57 0.68
CA TYR A 195 2.16 24.14 1.50
C TYR A 195 3.38 25.04 1.22
N ARG A 196 3.71 25.92 2.16
CA ARG A 196 4.82 26.87 2.04
C ARG A 196 6.15 26.21 2.37
N LEU A 197 7.21 26.74 1.80
CA LEU A 197 8.55 26.18 1.97
C LEU A 197 8.99 26.18 3.44
N GLU A 198 8.69 27.26 4.17
CA GLU A 198 8.99 27.38 5.60
C GLU A 198 8.31 26.29 6.42
N GLU A 199 7.04 26.01 6.12
CA GLU A 199 6.25 24.96 6.80
C GLU A 199 6.82 23.56 6.54
N ILE A 200 7.35 23.30 5.34
CA ILE A 200 8.01 22.04 5.02
C ILE A 200 9.25 21.83 5.91
N PHE A 201 10.03 22.88 6.09
CA PHE A 201 11.21 22.80 6.98
C PHE A 201 10.82 22.62 8.44
N GLU A 202 9.74 23.23 8.90
CA GLU A 202 9.19 23.02 10.24
C GLU A 202 8.73 21.56 10.43
N ASP A 203 7.99 21.02 9.47
CA ASP A 203 7.48 19.65 9.50
C ASP A 203 8.61 18.59 9.56
N ILE A 204 9.74 18.83 8.87
CA ILE A 204 10.90 17.93 8.90
C ILE A 204 11.58 17.91 10.29
N HIS A 205 11.45 18.99 11.06
CA HIS A 205 12.11 19.13 12.36
C HIS A 205 11.20 18.76 13.55
N THR A 206 9.93 18.48 13.29
CA THR A 206 8.93 18.09 14.31
C THR A 206 8.92 16.58 14.56
#